data_e241b37818815f83545c84ef541a5c51
#
_entry.id   e241b37818815f83545c84ef541a5c51
#
_cell.length_a   1.000
_cell.length_b   1.000
_cell.length_c   1.000
_cell.angle_alpha   90.00
_cell.angle_beta   90.00
_cell.angle_gamma   90.00
#
_symmetry.space_group_name_H-M   'P 1'
#
loop_
_entity.id
_entity.type
_entity.pdbx_description
1 polymer ?
#
loop_
_entity_poly.entity_id
_entity_poly.type
_entity_poly.pdbx_seq_one_letter_code
_entity_poly.pdbx_strand_id
1 'polypeptide(L)'
;MTEFKVTDYGAVPDGVTDSPAAFESALADAEKCHGTVLVPSGDYIVGKLRMGEGVALRGVSGWSFRDNGTATLHLRDSGCDCMIDMTGSFGGSISGLCLDGRGFGENIHGVKVYWEKYNGGAKEDTPTFDDCRVGHFSGDGIHLEHIWCFSIRHCMLCFN
;
A
#
# COMPACT_ATOMS: atom_id res chain seq x y z
N MET A 1 -1.36 14.74 14.91
CA MET A 1 -1.69 13.62 14.00
C MET A 1 -1.30 12.36 14.74
N THR A 2 -2.20 11.39 14.87
CA THR A 2 -1.92 10.15 15.60
C THR A 2 -1.18 9.19 14.71
N GLU A 3 -0.09 8.61 15.22
CA GLU A 3 0.77 7.68 14.48
C GLU A 3 0.71 6.28 15.11
N PHE A 4 0.63 5.28 14.25
CA PHE A 4 0.52 3.86 14.60
C PHE A 4 1.67 3.10 13.93
N LYS A 5 2.66 2.70 14.69
CA LYS A 5 3.83 2.02 14.15
C LYS A 5 3.54 0.51 14.05
N VAL A 6 3.67 -0.07 12.85
CA VAL A 6 3.34 -1.50 12.63
C VAL A 6 4.11 -2.45 13.54
N THR A 7 5.33 -2.12 13.93
CA THR A 7 6.12 -2.94 14.86
C THR A 7 5.55 -2.97 16.27
N ASP A 8 4.80 -1.94 16.69
CA ASP A 8 4.13 -1.91 17.98
C ASP A 8 2.89 -2.84 18.00
N TYR A 9 2.43 -3.25 16.82
CA TYR A 9 1.38 -4.25 16.59
C TYR A 9 1.94 -5.65 16.34
N GLY A 10 3.25 -5.81 16.35
CA GLY A 10 3.92 -7.10 16.19
C GLY A 10 4.41 -7.42 14.79
N ALA A 11 4.46 -6.45 13.88
CA ALA A 11 5.09 -6.65 12.58
C ALA A 11 6.60 -6.85 12.73
N VAL A 12 7.15 -7.87 12.05
CA VAL A 12 8.56 -8.23 12.14
C VAL A 12 9.26 -7.87 10.83
N PRO A 13 10.30 -7.01 10.88
CA PRO A 13 10.97 -6.49 9.68
C PRO A 13 12.10 -7.41 9.17
N ASP A 14 11.88 -8.72 9.10
CA ASP A 14 12.90 -9.73 8.79
C ASP A 14 12.78 -10.35 7.38
N GLY A 15 11.75 -10.00 6.63
CA GLY A 15 11.48 -10.55 5.29
C GLY A 15 11.04 -12.02 5.28
N VAL A 16 10.75 -12.59 6.43
CA VAL A 16 10.40 -14.02 6.58
C VAL A 16 9.12 -14.21 7.37
N THR A 17 8.96 -13.50 8.49
CA THR A 17 7.82 -13.63 9.39
C THR A 17 6.59 -12.94 8.80
N ASP A 18 5.48 -13.68 8.69
CA ASP A 18 4.20 -13.13 8.25
C ASP A 18 3.70 -12.03 9.19
N SER A 19 3.40 -10.87 8.63
CA SER A 19 2.98 -9.70 9.40
C SER A 19 1.60 -9.12 9.02
N PRO A 20 0.71 -9.77 8.23
CA PRO A 20 -0.55 -9.17 7.78
C PRO A 20 -1.42 -8.67 8.93
N ALA A 21 -1.59 -9.49 9.97
CA ALA A 21 -2.45 -9.15 11.12
C ALA A 21 -2.01 -7.88 11.86
N ALA A 22 -0.69 -7.65 11.95
CA ALA A 22 -0.13 -6.44 12.56
C ALA A 22 -0.46 -5.19 11.73
N PHE A 23 -0.31 -5.28 10.41
CA PHE A 23 -0.69 -4.19 9.51
C PHE A 23 -2.19 -3.93 9.52
N GLU A 24 -3.02 -4.95 9.43
CA GLU A 24 -4.48 -4.83 9.49
C GLU A 24 -4.96 -4.15 10.77
N SER A 25 -4.38 -4.52 11.91
CA SER A 25 -4.71 -3.91 13.21
C SER A 25 -4.29 -2.44 13.27
N ALA A 26 -3.09 -2.09 12.79
CA ALA A 26 -2.62 -0.72 12.75
C ALA A 26 -3.47 0.15 11.81
N LEU A 27 -3.84 -0.37 10.63
CA LEU A 27 -4.70 0.30 9.66
C LEU A 27 -6.11 0.53 10.23
N ALA A 28 -6.67 -0.48 10.90
CA ALA A 28 -8.00 -0.36 11.53
C ALA A 28 -8.02 0.68 12.65
N ASP A 29 -6.96 0.79 13.44
CA ASP A 29 -6.87 1.83 14.48
C ASP A 29 -6.65 3.22 13.87
N ALA A 30 -5.86 3.32 12.81
CA ALA A 30 -5.65 4.58 12.10
C ALA A 30 -6.95 5.08 11.44
N GLU A 31 -7.78 4.21 10.89
CA GLU A 31 -9.07 4.57 10.27
C GLU A 31 -10.00 5.28 11.25
N LYS A 32 -10.00 4.90 12.53
CA LYS A 32 -10.87 5.50 13.57
C LYS A 32 -10.60 6.99 13.82
N CYS A 33 -9.41 7.48 13.46
CA CYS A 33 -9.00 8.87 13.72
C CYS A 33 -8.30 9.54 12.55
N HIS A 34 -8.41 8.98 11.34
CA HIS A 34 -7.71 9.44 10.13
C HIS A 34 -6.20 9.62 10.39
N GLY A 35 -5.60 8.59 10.99
CA GLY A 35 -4.21 8.61 11.45
C GLY A 35 -3.21 8.15 10.39
N THR A 36 -1.95 8.11 10.80
CA THR A 36 -0.85 7.63 9.97
C THR A 36 -0.33 6.30 10.50
N VAL A 37 -0.28 5.29 9.61
CA VAL A 37 0.43 4.03 9.88
C VAL A 37 1.87 4.19 9.44
N LEU A 38 2.80 4.03 10.38
CA LEU A 38 4.24 4.11 10.14
C LEU A 38 4.83 2.71 9.90
N VAL A 39 5.59 2.60 8.82
CA VAL A 39 6.34 1.39 8.47
C VAL A 39 7.84 1.70 8.61
N PRO A 40 8.48 1.29 9.70
CA PRO A 40 9.93 1.44 9.88
C PRO A 40 10.74 0.71 8.81
N SER A 41 12.03 1.01 8.74
CA SER A 41 12.96 0.28 7.86
C SER A 41 12.91 -1.22 8.11
N GLY A 42 12.92 -1.99 7.04
CA GLY A 42 12.91 -3.45 7.05
C GLY A 42 12.06 -4.04 5.94
N ASP A 43 12.08 -5.35 5.87
CA ASP A 43 11.34 -6.17 4.91
C ASP A 43 10.18 -6.86 5.61
N TYR A 44 8.95 -6.64 5.14
CA TYR A 44 7.74 -7.17 5.77
C TYR A 44 6.98 -8.06 4.80
N ILE A 45 6.60 -9.25 5.24
CA ILE A 45 5.73 -10.14 4.47
C ILE A 45 4.27 -9.78 4.77
N VAL A 46 3.52 -9.39 3.75
CA VAL A 46 2.12 -8.99 3.88
C VAL A 46 1.25 -9.72 2.85
N GLY A 47 -0.02 -9.91 3.18
CA GLY A 47 -1.05 -10.35 2.23
C GLY A 47 -1.78 -9.15 1.64
N LYS A 48 -3.07 -9.32 1.31
CA LYS A 48 -3.93 -8.20 0.91
C LYS A 48 -4.22 -7.33 2.14
N LEU A 49 -3.89 -6.06 2.05
CA LEU A 49 -4.19 -5.03 3.06
C LEU A 49 -5.32 -4.14 2.54
N ARG A 50 -6.26 -3.77 3.42
CA ARG A 50 -7.29 -2.79 3.11
C ARG A 50 -7.00 -1.49 3.84
N MET A 51 -6.97 -0.40 3.09
CA MET A 51 -6.88 0.94 3.68
C MET A 51 -8.27 1.56 3.81
N GLY A 52 -8.54 2.14 4.96
CA GLY A 52 -9.76 2.89 5.25
C GLY A 52 -9.67 4.37 4.87
N GLU A 53 -10.77 5.11 5.14
CA GLU A 53 -10.89 6.54 4.83
C GLU A 53 -9.87 7.37 5.61
N GLY A 54 -9.18 8.29 4.93
CA GLY A 54 -8.28 9.27 5.53
C GLY A 54 -7.00 8.69 6.14
N VAL A 55 -6.69 7.42 5.87
CA VAL A 55 -5.49 6.77 6.40
C VAL A 55 -4.28 7.10 5.53
N ALA A 56 -3.17 7.48 6.16
CA ALA A 56 -1.87 7.57 5.53
C ALA A 56 -1.01 6.35 5.89
N LEU A 57 -0.50 5.63 4.90
CA LEU A 57 0.50 4.57 5.07
C LEU A 57 1.86 5.12 4.65
N ARG A 58 2.78 5.27 5.61
CA ARG A 58 4.05 5.94 5.40
C ARG A 58 5.24 5.09 5.80
N GLY A 59 6.15 4.88 4.85
CA GLY A 59 7.42 4.25 5.09
C GLY A 59 8.58 5.24 5.20
N VAL A 60 9.77 4.69 5.06
CA VAL A 60 11.03 5.44 5.03
C VAL A 60 11.61 5.33 3.62
N SER A 61 11.69 6.43 2.91
CA SER A 61 12.27 6.53 1.57
C SER A 61 13.70 5.98 1.50
N GLY A 62 14.17 5.69 0.31
CA GLY A 62 15.55 5.23 0.09
C GLY A 62 15.67 4.09 -0.90
N TRP A 63 14.71 3.97 -1.81
CA TRP A 63 14.71 3.00 -2.90
C TRP A 63 15.52 3.49 -4.11
N SER A 64 15.91 2.54 -4.96
CA SER A 64 16.53 2.80 -6.26
C SER A 64 15.93 1.92 -7.34
N PHE A 65 16.37 2.10 -8.59
CA PHE A 65 15.89 1.24 -9.69
C PHE A 65 16.14 -0.26 -9.42
N ARG A 66 17.28 -0.60 -8.82
CA ARG A 66 17.67 -1.99 -8.59
C ARG A 66 17.32 -2.52 -7.21
N ASP A 67 17.22 -1.62 -6.22
CA ASP A 67 17.04 -2.00 -4.84
C ASP A 67 15.66 -1.58 -4.34
N ASN A 68 15.01 -2.45 -3.60
CA ASN A 68 13.68 -2.21 -3.06
C ASN A 68 13.62 -1.08 -2.04
N GLY A 69 14.72 -0.73 -1.41
CA GLY A 69 14.77 0.39 -0.47
C GLY A 69 14.68 -0.03 0.98
N THR A 70 14.43 0.94 1.85
CA THR A 70 14.57 0.79 3.30
C THR A 70 13.32 0.27 3.99
N ALA A 71 12.12 0.51 3.45
CA ALA A 71 10.86 0.00 3.98
C ALA A 71 10.12 -0.71 2.84
N THR A 72 10.14 -2.05 2.85
CA THR A 72 9.60 -2.86 1.77
C THR A 72 8.48 -3.77 2.26
N LEU A 73 7.36 -3.75 1.55
CA LEU A 73 6.28 -4.73 1.70
C LEU A 73 6.41 -5.76 0.58
N HIS A 74 6.60 -7.02 0.95
CA HIS A 74 6.66 -8.15 0.04
C HIS A 74 5.34 -8.90 0.04
N LEU A 75 4.81 -9.18 -1.13
CA LEU A 75 3.60 -10.00 -1.25
C LEU A 75 3.88 -11.42 -0.75
N ARG A 76 3.01 -11.93 0.12
CA ARG A 76 3.16 -13.24 0.74
C ARG A 76 2.95 -14.40 -0.24
N ASP A 77 1.86 -14.30 -1.02
CA ASP A 77 1.41 -15.37 -1.92
C ASP A 77 0.50 -14.82 -3.03
N SER A 78 0.02 -15.71 -3.88
CA SER A 78 -0.88 -15.39 -5.01
C SER A 78 -2.38 -15.43 -4.66
N GLY A 79 -2.74 -15.51 -3.40
CA GLY A 79 -4.14 -15.67 -2.95
C GLY A 79 -4.98 -14.39 -2.94
N CYS A 80 -4.55 -13.34 -3.65
CA CYS A 80 -5.24 -12.05 -3.68
C CYS A 80 -5.23 -11.43 -5.08
N ASP A 81 -6.03 -10.41 -5.28
CA ASP A 81 -6.09 -9.61 -6.51
C ASP A 81 -5.22 -8.35 -6.46
N CYS A 82 -4.84 -7.92 -5.26
CA CYS A 82 -3.91 -6.81 -5.05
C CYS A 82 -3.25 -6.89 -3.67
N MET A 83 -2.10 -6.21 -3.51
CA MET A 83 -1.45 -6.08 -2.20
C MET A 83 -2.15 -5.05 -1.32
N ILE A 84 -2.50 -3.88 -1.86
CA ILE A 84 -3.19 -2.82 -1.11
C ILE A 84 -4.48 -2.43 -1.83
N ASP A 85 -5.60 -2.64 -1.16
CA ASP A 85 -6.91 -2.20 -1.64
C ASP A 85 -7.27 -0.86 -0.99
N MET A 86 -7.30 0.18 -1.80
CA MET A 86 -7.69 1.55 -1.40
C MET A 86 -9.09 1.91 -1.86
N THR A 87 -9.91 0.96 -2.29
CA THR A 87 -11.29 1.23 -2.68
C THR A 87 -12.09 1.77 -1.49
N GLY A 88 -12.59 3.00 -1.61
CA GLY A 88 -13.26 3.71 -0.52
C GLY A 88 -12.33 4.40 0.49
N SER A 89 -11.02 4.39 0.27
CA SER A 89 -10.06 5.14 1.09
C SER A 89 -10.00 6.62 0.67
N PHE A 90 -11.11 7.34 0.85
CA PHE A 90 -11.19 8.76 0.49
C PHE A 90 -10.12 9.57 1.22
N GLY A 91 -9.30 10.30 0.47
CA GLY A 91 -8.18 11.07 1.00
C GLY A 91 -7.03 10.22 1.55
N GLY A 92 -7.01 8.91 1.24
CA GLY A 92 -5.91 8.02 1.63
C GLY A 92 -4.61 8.31 0.89
N SER A 93 -3.49 7.98 1.52
CA SER A 93 -2.17 8.20 0.90
C SER A 93 -1.19 7.09 1.22
N ILE A 94 -0.30 6.80 0.25
CA ILE A 94 0.84 5.91 0.43
C ILE A 94 2.11 6.70 0.09
N SER A 95 3.11 6.66 0.97
CA SER A 95 4.35 7.38 0.73
C SER A 95 5.59 6.68 1.30
N GLY A 96 6.74 6.87 0.64
CA GLY A 96 8.05 6.41 1.10
C GLY A 96 8.18 4.90 1.24
N LEU A 97 7.45 4.11 0.45
CA LEU A 97 7.40 2.65 0.52
C LEU A 97 7.86 1.99 -0.78
N CYS A 98 8.41 0.81 -0.62
CA CYS A 98 8.55 -0.15 -1.71
C CYS A 98 7.49 -1.24 -1.59
N LEU A 99 6.79 -1.52 -2.67
CA LEU A 99 5.84 -2.61 -2.81
C LEU A 99 6.42 -3.60 -3.82
N ASP A 100 6.64 -4.84 -3.39
CA ASP A 100 7.25 -5.89 -4.20
C ASP A 100 6.29 -7.08 -4.33
N GLY A 101 5.77 -7.28 -5.54
CA GLY A 101 4.86 -8.38 -5.86
C GLY A 101 5.54 -9.75 -5.98
N ARG A 102 6.88 -9.80 -5.98
CA ARG A 102 7.69 -11.02 -6.08
C ARG A 102 7.40 -11.90 -7.29
N GLY A 103 6.71 -11.36 -8.31
CA GLY A 103 6.30 -12.10 -9.50
C GLY A 103 5.25 -13.19 -9.25
N PHE A 104 4.49 -13.10 -8.16
CA PHE A 104 3.47 -14.09 -7.85
C PHE A 104 2.21 -13.96 -8.71
N GLY A 105 1.62 -15.12 -8.99
CA GLY A 105 0.28 -15.27 -9.57
C GLY A 105 0.11 -14.64 -10.96
N GLU A 106 -1.14 -14.37 -11.28
CA GLU A 106 -1.55 -13.70 -12.52
C GLU A 106 -2.51 -12.57 -12.20
N ASN A 107 -2.32 -11.41 -12.83
CA ASN A 107 -3.18 -10.24 -12.70
C ASN A 107 -3.35 -9.73 -11.26
N ILE A 108 -2.29 -9.81 -10.45
CA ILE A 108 -2.24 -9.26 -9.10
C ILE A 108 -1.66 -7.85 -9.15
N HIS A 109 -2.41 -6.87 -8.66
CA HIS A 109 -1.99 -5.47 -8.67
C HIS A 109 -1.23 -5.07 -7.39
N GLY A 110 -0.35 -4.09 -7.50
CA GLY A 110 0.31 -3.53 -6.32
C GLY A 110 -0.68 -2.75 -5.45
N VAL A 111 -1.30 -1.74 -6.02
CA VAL A 111 -2.38 -0.99 -5.37
C VAL A 111 -3.61 -0.99 -6.28
N LYS A 112 -4.78 -1.12 -5.69
CA LYS A 112 -6.04 -1.13 -6.43
C LYS A 112 -7.03 -0.15 -5.83
N VAL A 113 -7.64 0.66 -6.71
CA VAL A 113 -8.89 1.40 -6.45
C VAL A 113 -9.83 1.06 -7.60
N TYR A 114 -10.91 0.39 -7.29
CA TYR A 114 -11.83 -0.12 -8.30
C TYR A 114 -13.29 0.14 -7.92
N TRP A 115 -14.01 0.79 -8.81
CA TRP A 115 -15.44 0.89 -8.74
C TRP A 115 -16.08 0.30 -10.00
N GLU A 116 -17.18 -0.42 -9.88
CA GLU A 116 -17.90 -0.95 -11.06
C GLU A 116 -18.44 0.18 -11.96
N LYS A 117 -18.72 1.32 -11.36
CA LYS A 117 -19.21 2.53 -12.02
C LYS A 117 -18.50 3.73 -11.45
N TYR A 118 -18.45 4.80 -12.24
CA TYR A 118 -18.04 6.10 -11.73
C TYR A 118 -18.79 6.43 -10.43
N ASN A 119 -18.04 6.65 -9.37
CA ASN A 119 -18.56 6.91 -8.03
C ASN A 119 -18.70 8.42 -7.78
N GLY A 120 -19.14 9.20 -8.76
CA GLY A 120 -19.34 10.64 -8.59
C GLY A 120 -20.32 10.94 -7.47
N GLY A 121 -19.81 11.37 -6.33
CA GLY A 121 -20.56 11.66 -5.12
C GLY A 121 -20.00 12.87 -4.37
N ALA A 122 -20.45 13.03 -3.14
CA ALA A 122 -20.00 14.12 -2.28
C ALA A 122 -18.55 13.97 -1.77
N LYS A 123 -17.97 12.77 -1.88
CA LYS A 123 -16.58 12.47 -1.55
C LYS A 123 -15.85 12.01 -2.81
N GLU A 124 -14.69 12.59 -3.06
CA GLU A 124 -13.80 12.18 -4.13
C GLU A 124 -12.77 11.20 -3.55
N ASP A 125 -12.33 10.22 -4.34
CA ASP A 125 -11.35 9.24 -3.88
C ASP A 125 -10.05 9.90 -3.49
N THR A 126 -9.53 10.78 -4.34
CA THR A 126 -8.30 11.56 -4.12
C THR A 126 -7.11 10.76 -3.57
N PRO A 127 -6.83 9.52 -4.04
CA PRO A 127 -5.69 8.77 -3.56
C PRO A 127 -4.38 9.46 -3.96
N THR A 128 -3.43 9.47 -3.03
CA THR A 128 -2.12 10.08 -3.28
C THR A 128 -1.01 9.05 -3.09
N PHE A 129 -0.09 9.02 -4.07
CA PHE A 129 1.11 8.19 -4.04
C PHE A 129 2.32 9.10 -4.18
N ASP A 130 3.24 9.05 -3.24
CA ASP A 130 4.43 9.90 -3.27
C ASP A 130 5.67 9.13 -2.82
N ASP A 131 6.75 9.24 -3.60
CA ASP A 131 8.04 8.63 -3.28
C ASP A 131 7.95 7.10 -3.03
N CYS A 132 7.25 6.39 -3.93
CA CYS A 132 7.07 4.94 -3.86
C CYS A 132 7.77 4.23 -5.01
N ARG A 133 8.28 3.03 -4.72
CA ARG A 133 8.66 2.07 -5.75
C ARG A 133 7.67 0.91 -5.73
N VAL A 134 7.06 0.63 -6.88
CA VAL A 134 6.07 -0.47 -7.00
C VAL A 134 6.49 -1.37 -8.15
N GLY A 135 6.80 -2.61 -7.86
CA GLY A 135 7.34 -3.50 -8.89
C GLY A 135 7.08 -4.98 -8.66
N HIS A 136 7.33 -5.75 -9.72
CA HIS A 136 7.21 -7.20 -9.77
C HIS A 136 5.81 -7.73 -9.48
N PHE A 137 4.77 -6.95 -9.78
CA PHE A 137 3.40 -7.42 -9.79
C PHE A 137 3.05 -8.04 -11.15
N SER A 138 2.21 -9.06 -11.15
CA SER A 138 1.75 -9.72 -12.39
C SER A 138 0.60 -8.98 -13.07
N GLY A 139 0.02 -8.01 -12.40
CA GLY A 139 -0.94 -7.03 -12.93
C GLY A 139 -0.30 -5.64 -12.97
N ASP A 140 -1.11 -4.61 -12.75
CA ASP A 140 -0.63 -3.22 -12.73
C ASP A 140 0.07 -2.90 -11.40
N GLY A 141 1.10 -2.06 -11.41
CA GLY A 141 1.68 -1.54 -10.19
C GLY A 141 0.67 -0.71 -9.39
N ILE A 142 -0.06 0.18 -10.07
CA ILE A 142 -1.19 0.93 -9.51
C ILE A 142 -2.36 0.84 -10.50
N HIS A 143 -3.45 0.22 -10.08
CA HIS A 143 -4.68 0.03 -10.85
C HIS A 143 -5.77 0.98 -10.35
N LEU A 144 -6.15 1.95 -11.18
CA LEU A 144 -7.16 2.96 -10.84
C LEU A 144 -8.29 2.90 -11.87
N GLU A 145 -9.49 2.55 -11.45
CA GLU A 145 -10.64 2.42 -12.33
C GLU A 145 -11.88 3.11 -11.79
N HIS A 146 -12.51 3.93 -12.63
CA HIS A 146 -13.69 4.77 -12.33
C HIS A 146 -13.48 5.71 -11.14
N ILE A 147 -12.30 6.28 -11.04
CA ILE A 147 -11.92 7.29 -10.04
C ILE A 147 -11.34 8.54 -10.71
N TRP A 148 -11.20 9.59 -9.95
CA TRP A 148 -10.56 10.83 -10.38
C TRP A 148 -9.82 11.53 -9.24
N CYS A 149 -9.19 12.69 -9.56
CA CYS A 149 -8.47 13.51 -8.59
C CYS A 149 -7.32 12.77 -7.87
N PHE A 150 -6.70 11.78 -8.50
CA PHE A 150 -5.54 11.10 -7.93
C PHE A 150 -4.23 11.86 -8.20
N SER A 151 -3.21 11.60 -7.40
CA SER A 151 -1.86 12.13 -7.59
C SER A 151 -0.81 11.03 -7.45
N ILE A 152 0.07 10.90 -8.44
CA ILE A 152 1.23 10.01 -8.41
C ILE A 152 2.47 10.87 -8.65
N ARG A 153 3.35 10.97 -7.65
CA ARG A 153 4.56 11.81 -7.70
C ARG A 153 5.78 11.04 -7.23
N HIS A 154 6.93 11.30 -7.85
CA HIS A 154 8.23 10.71 -7.49
C HIS A 154 8.19 9.18 -7.36
N CYS A 155 7.32 8.52 -8.10
CA CYS A 155 7.14 7.06 -8.03
C CYS A 155 7.84 6.37 -9.18
N MET A 156 8.35 5.17 -8.90
CA MET A 156 8.85 4.25 -9.92
C MET A 156 7.92 3.04 -10.00
N LEU A 157 7.27 2.87 -11.13
CA LEU A 157 6.44 1.70 -11.45
C LEU A 157 7.22 0.86 -12.46
N CYS A 158 7.70 -0.32 -12.06
CA CYS A 158 8.61 -1.09 -12.89
C CYS A 158 8.41 -2.60 -12.75
N PHE A 159 8.63 -3.31 -13.84
CA PHE A 159 8.52 -4.78 -13.91
C PHE A 159 7.12 -5.32 -13.56
N ASN A 160 6.08 -4.57 -13.85
CA ASN A 160 4.68 -4.95 -13.66
C ASN A 160 4.08 -5.40 -15.00
#